data_912c2be990ad8b2648891e041700e423
#
_entry.id   912c2be990ad8b2648891e041700e423
#
_cell.length_a   1.000
_cell.length_b   1.000
_cell.length_c   1.000
_cell.angle_alpha   90.00
_cell.angle_beta   90.00
_cell.angle_gamma   90.00
#
_symmetry.space_group_name_H-M   'P 1'
#
loop_
_entity.id
_entity.type
_entity.pdbx_description
1 polymer ?
#
loop_
_entity_poly.entity_id
_entity_poly.type
_entity_poly.pdbx_seq_one_letter_code
_entity_poly.pdbx_strand_id
1 'polypeptide(L)' 'MLDQIYIKGPNGYVLIMAAGDNAVLTAIAGPEAKLGLLLVYLKKVIRQIEELLQ' A
#
# COMPACT_ATOMS: atom_id res chain seq x y z
N MET A 1 2.62 6.42 15.28
CA MET A 1 3.32 5.86 14.10
C MET A 1 2.42 5.86 12.88
N LEU A 2 2.94 6.32 11.77
CA LEU A 2 2.19 6.36 10.50
C LEU A 2 2.31 5.03 9.81
N ASP A 3 1.19 4.31 9.67
CA ASP A 3 1.18 3.04 9.00
C ASP A 3 0.86 3.16 7.52
N GLN A 4 0.30 4.30 7.12
CA GLN A 4 -0.23 4.43 5.78
C GLN A 4 -0.33 5.90 5.38
N ILE A 5 0.06 6.20 4.14
CA ILE A 5 -0.09 7.51 3.56
C ILE A 5 -0.90 7.38 2.27
N TYR A 6 -1.89 8.24 2.10
CA TYR A 6 -2.74 8.26 0.92
C TYR A 6 -2.68 9.65 0.28
N ILE A 7 -2.26 9.70 -0.99
CA ILE A 7 -2.17 10.95 -1.73
C ILE A 7 -3.03 10.82 -2.99
N LYS A 8 -4.04 11.65 -3.12
CA LYS A 8 -4.95 11.64 -4.28
C LYS A 8 -4.66 12.84 -5.18
N GLY A 9 -4.55 12.58 -6.47
CA GLY A 9 -4.40 13.59 -7.49
C GLY A 9 -5.44 13.42 -8.59
N PRO A 10 -5.42 14.30 -9.62
CA PRO A 10 -6.40 14.25 -10.69
C PRO A 10 -6.30 13.00 -11.57
N ASN A 11 -5.13 12.41 -11.64
CA ASN A 11 -4.87 11.26 -12.52
C ASN A 11 -4.78 9.92 -11.78
N GLY A 12 -5.09 9.91 -10.49
CA GLY A 12 -4.99 8.70 -9.70
C GLY A 12 -4.53 8.99 -8.29
N TYR A 13 -4.02 7.95 -7.64
CA TYR A 13 -3.55 8.12 -6.26
C TYR A 13 -2.36 7.21 -5.96
N VAL A 14 -1.66 7.57 -4.90
CA VAL A 14 -0.50 6.83 -4.41
C VAL A 14 -0.80 6.39 -2.98
N LEU A 15 -0.53 5.13 -2.69
CA LEU A 15 -0.62 4.57 -1.34
C LEU A 15 0.76 4.14 -0.91
N ILE A 16 1.17 4.55 0.28
CA ILE A 16 2.44 4.14 0.86
C ILE A 16 2.14 3.48 2.20
N MET A 17 2.57 2.25 2.38
CA MET A 17 2.28 1.47 3.58
C MET A 17 3.55 0.86 4.13
N ALA A 18 3.67 0.85 5.45
CA ALA A 18 4.79 0.18 6.09
C ALA A 18 4.65 -1.34 5.96
N ALA A 19 5.77 -2.01 5.64
CA ALA A 19 5.82 -3.46 5.53
C ALA A 19 6.94 -3.95 6.42
N GLY A 20 6.64 -4.17 7.70
CA GLY A 20 7.64 -4.47 8.71
C GLY A 20 8.34 -3.20 9.16
N ASP A 21 9.49 -3.35 9.80
CA ASP A 21 10.22 -2.23 10.39
C ASP A 21 11.13 -1.52 9.41
N ASN A 22 11.53 -2.21 8.34
CA ASN A 22 12.57 -1.71 7.43
C ASN A 22 12.15 -1.64 5.98
N ALA A 23 10.88 -1.84 5.68
CA ALA A 23 10.40 -1.84 4.30
C ALA A 23 9.13 -1.02 4.16
N VAL A 24 8.93 -0.50 2.96
CA VAL A 24 7.76 0.29 2.62
C VAL A 24 7.23 -0.20 1.27
N LEU A 25 5.92 -0.38 1.19
CA LEU A 25 5.26 -0.74 -0.05
C LEU A 25 4.58 0.49 -0.62
N THR A 26 4.87 0.81 -1.87
CA THR A 26 4.24 1.93 -2.56
C THR A 26 3.40 1.39 -3.70
N ALA A 27 2.15 1.81 -3.77
CA ALA A 27 1.23 1.42 -4.82
C ALA A 27 0.72 2.66 -5.55
N ILE A 28 0.69 2.60 -6.86
CA ILE A 28 0.19 3.68 -7.70
C ILE A 28 -1.03 3.14 -8.44
N ALA A 29 -2.14 3.84 -8.34
CA ALA A 29 -3.40 3.40 -8.94
C ALA A 29 -4.06 4.51 -9.74
N GLY A 30 -4.74 4.15 -10.81
CA GLY A 30 -5.50 5.09 -11.61
C GLY A 30 -6.75 5.57 -10.89
N PRO A 31 -7.44 6.58 -11.45
CA PRO A 31 -8.59 7.18 -10.78
C PRO A 31 -9.79 6.24 -10.67
N GLU A 32 -9.82 5.18 -11.48
CA GLU A 32 -10.94 4.24 -11.51
C GLU A 32 -10.72 3.03 -10.58
N ALA A 33 -9.54 2.92 -9.96
CA ALA A 33 -9.25 1.79 -9.09
C ALA A 33 -10.09 1.85 -7.83
N LYS A 34 -10.55 0.69 -7.39
CA LYS A 34 -11.37 0.57 -6.17
C LYS A 34 -10.44 0.48 -4.97
N LEU A 35 -10.40 1.55 -4.20
CA LEU A 35 -9.47 1.66 -3.07
C LEU A 35 -9.66 0.54 -2.05
N GLY A 36 -10.90 0.18 -1.74
CA GLY A 36 -11.16 -0.87 -0.77
C GLY A 36 -10.57 -2.22 -1.16
N LEU A 37 -10.75 -2.60 -2.43
CA LEU A 37 -10.19 -3.86 -2.94
C LEU A 37 -8.67 -3.80 -2.98
N LEU A 38 -8.13 -2.65 -3.37
CA LEU A 38 -6.68 -2.47 -3.43
C LEU A 38 -6.07 -2.61 -2.03
N LEU A 39 -6.70 -2.04 -1.02
CA LEU A 39 -6.21 -2.14 0.35
C LEU A 39 -6.17 -3.58 0.85
N VAL A 40 -7.21 -4.36 0.54
CA VAL A 40 -7.24 -5.78 0.91
C VAL A 40 -6.10 -6.54 0.24
N TYR A 41 -5.88 -6.28 -1.04
CA TYR A 41 -4.80 -6.92 -1.78
C TYR A 41 -3.43 -6.54 -1.22
N LEU A 42 -3.22 -5.24 -0.95
CA LEU A 42 -1.94 -4.77 -0.44
C LEU A 42 -1.62 -5.32 0.94
N LYS A 43 -2.63 -5.49 1.79
CA LYS A 43 -2.42 -6.10 3.11
C LYS A 43 -1.93 -7.53 2.99
N LYS A 44 -2.43 -8.27 2.02
CA LYS A 44 -1.95 -9.62 1.73
C LYS A 44 -0.49 -9.61 1.31
N VAL A 45 -0.15 -8.70 0.39
CA VAL A 45 1.23 -8.58 -0.12
C VAL A 45 2.17 -8.20 1.01
N ILE A 46 1.77 -7.27 1.86
CA ILE A 46 2.58 -6.83 3.00
C ILE A 46 2.86 -8.00 3.93
N ARG A 47 1.86 -8.82 4.22
CA ARG A 47 2.06 -10.00 5.07
C ARG A 47 3.11 -10.93 4.48
N GLN A 48 3.06 -11.15 3.16
CA GLN A 48 4.04 -11.99 2.48
C GLN A 48 5.45 -11.40 2.57
N ILE A 49 5.56 -10.07 2.40
CA ILE A 49 6.85 -9.39 2.52
C ILE A 49 7.39 -9.53 3.93
N GLU A 50 6.56 -9.34 4.94
CA GLU A 50 6.98 -9.45 6.33
C GLU A 50 7.48 -10.85 6.66
N GLU A 51 6.83 -11.88 6.12
CA GLU A 51 7.27 -13.27 6.29
C GLU A 51 8.65 -13.51 5.66
N LEU A 52 8.91 -12.87 4.51
CA LEU A 52 10.20 -13.01 3.85
C LEU A 52 11.33 -12.29 4.57
N LEU A 53 10.99 -11.23 5.30
CA LEU A 53 11.99 -10.41 5.99
C LEU A 53 12.32 -10.90 7.40
N GLN A 54 11.64 -11.91 7.87
CA GLN A 54 11.91 -12.49 9.18
C GLN A 54 13.16 -13.36 9.18
#